data_5df1a2301eea3e689930e029adf79762
#
_entry.id   5df1a2301eea3e689930e029adf79762
#
_cell.length_a   1.000
_cell.length_b   1.000
_cell.length_c   1.000
_cell.angle_alpha   90.00
_cell.angle_beta   90.00
_cell.angle_gamma   90.00
#
_symmetry.space_group_name_H-M   'P 1'
#
loop_
_entity.id
_entity.type
_entity.pdbx_description
1 polymer ?
#
loop_
_entity_poly.entity_id
_entity_poly.type
_entity_poly.pdbx_seq_one_letter_code
_entity_poly.pdbx_strand_id
1 'polypeptide(L)'
;MLPRSQWRATAEKYLGVPYVWGGESAKGGMDCSGFCDRVLWDMGSSIPRLTAQGLYNTFKSAEISLVDCRPGDLLFFGDSKTKITHVAFYSSPGQMLESGGGGSANTSLNNAGAGVRYRSIRSDLVACVRIDYGTTQEEKSSMNFTVGLIKKGSNGNAVLLAQEILKARGFYKGSLDKDFGTETESATKEYQRVRIAAGGDMGCATPDGEIGEKTWADMIAL
;
A
#
# COMPACT_ATOMS: atom_id res chain seq x y z
N MET A 1 9.75 -15.48 -0.51
CA MET A 1 9.23 -14.64 0.60
C MET A 1 7.77 -15.04 0.85
N LEU A 2 7.28 -14.81 2.07
CA LEU A 2 5.86 -14.93 2.40
C LEU A 2 5.03 -13.91 1.61
N PRO A 3 3.74 -14.17 1.37
CA PRO A 3 2.89 -13.24 0.63
C PRO A 3 2.67 -11.93 1.37
N ARG A 4 2.42 -10.85 0.62
CA ARG A 4 2.17 -9.50 1.17
C ARG A 4 1.05 -9.46 2.22
N SER A 5 0.02 -10.29 2.07
CA SER A 5 -1.08 -10.42 3.04
C SER A 5 -0.64 -10.73 4.47
N GLN A 6 0.53 -11.36 4.64
CA GLN A 6 1.10 -11.68 5.95
C GLN A 6 1.98 -10.57 6.53
N TRP A 7 2.30 -9.51 5.76
CA TRP A 7 3.19 -8.46 6.21
C TRP A 7 2.72 -7.82 7.53
N ARG A 8 1.44 -7.43 7.60
CA ARG A 8 0.91 -6.75 8.79
C ARG A 8 1.08 -7.59 10.05
N ALA A 9 0.61 -8.83 10.00
CA ALA A 9 0.72 -9.75 11.14
C ALA A 9 2.19 -10.01 11.54
N THR A 10 3.11 -10.01 10.58
CA THR A 10 4.55 -10.18 10.84
C THR A 10 5.14 -8.91 11.46
N ALA A 11 4.85 -7.74 10.95
CA ALA A 11 5.40 -6.48 11.46
C ALA A 11 4.84 -6.10 12.85
N GLU A 12 3.55 -6.35 13.09
CA GLU A 12 2.88 -6.02 14.36
C GLU A 12 3.38 -6.86 15.55
N LYS A 13 4.04 -7.99 15.34
CA LYS A 13 4.73 -8.75 16.41
C LYS A 13 5.74 -7.89 17.17
N TYR A 14 6.24 -6.84 16.55
CA TYR A 14 7.27 -5.97 17.08
C TYR A 14 6.75 -4.68 17.70
N LEU A 15 5.44 -4.45 17.71
CA LEU A 15 4.85 -3.26 18.35
C LEU A 15 5.32 -3.13 19.80
N GLY A 16 5.77 -1.92 20.16
CA GLY A 16 6.29 -1.62 21.48
C GLY A 16 7.75 -2.02 21.74
N VAL A 17 8.43 -2.68 20.79
CA VAL A 17 9.88 -2.94 20.92
C VAL A 17 10.61 -1.60 20.96
N PRO A 18 11.47 -1.37 21.99
CA PRO A 18 12.19 -0.11 22.13
C PRO A 18 13.12 0.20 20.97
N TYR A 19 13.26 1.48 20.65
CA TYR A 19 14.29 1.93 19.72
C TYR A 19 15.68 1.82 20.36
N VAL A 20 16.59 1.15 19.69
CA VAL A 20 18.02 1.12 20.04
C VAL A 20 18.83 1.30 18.77
N TRP A 21 19.71 2.29 18.73
CA TRP A 21 20.57 2.55 17.59
C TRP A 21 21.43 1.34 17.23
N GLY A 22 21.38 0.90 15.97
CA GLY A 22 22.06 -0.33 15.50
C GLY A 22 21.37 -1.63 15.89
N GLY A 23 20.27 -1.57 16.64
CA GLY A 23 19.52 -2.76 17.08
C GLY A 23 18.69 -3.37 15.93
N GLU A 24 18.49 -4.71 16.00
CA GLU A 24 17.79 -5.49 14.97
C GLU A 24 16.94 -6.64 15.55
N SER A 25 16.70 -6.64 16.85
CA SER A 25 16.01 -7.75 17.51
C SER A 25 14.99 -7.27 18.55
N ALA A 26 13.92 -8.05 18.74
CA ALA A 26 12.91 -7.75 19.76
C ALA A 26 13.50 -7.64 21.17
N LYS A 27 14.50 -8.46 21.50
CA LYS A 27 15.12 -8.49 22.82
C LYS A 27 16.13 -7.35 23.04
N GLY A 28 16.88 -6.98 22.00
CA GLY A 28 17.93 -5.97 22.06
C GLY A 28 17.47 -4.56 21.63
N GLY A 29 16.24 -4.41 21.20
CA GLY A 29 15.73 -3.20 20.58
C GLY A 29 16.01 -3.14 19.07
N MET A 30 15.38 -2.23 18.39
CA MET A 30 15.50 -2.05 16.94
C MET A 30 15.62 -0.58 16.56
N ASP A 31 16.57 -0.24 15.66
CA ASP A 31 16.50 1.05 14.97
C ASP A 31 15.53 0.98 13.77
N CYS A 32 15.41 2.06 13.02
CA CYS A 32 14.46 2.14 11.91
C CYS A 32 14.73 1.09 10.83
N SER A 33 15.98 0.93 10.42
CA SER A 33 16.38 -0.06 9.42
C SER A 33 16.40 -1.48 9.98
N GLY A 34 16.81 -1.66 11.23
CA GLY A 34 16.78 -2.97 11.89
C GLY A 34 15.39 -3.55 12.06
N PHE A 35 14.39 -2.70 12.31
CA PHE A 35 12.98 -3.10 12.28
C PHE A 35 12.56 -3.55 10.88
N CYS A 36 12.89 -2.76 9.85
CA CYS A 36 12.54 -3.12 8.47
C CYS A 36 13.26 -4.40 8.02
N ASP A 37 14.55 -4.52 8.27
CA ASP A 37 15.32 -5.74 7.95
C ASP A 37 14.73 -6.95 8.66
N ARG A 38 14.40 -6.83 9.96
CA ARG A 38 13.83 -7.92 10.75
C ARG A 38 12.51 -8.42 10.17
N VAL A 39 11.60 -7.50 9.83
CA VAL A 39 10.32 -7.86 9.19
C VAL A 39 10.56 -8.52 7.84
N LEU A 40 11.47 -7.98 7.01
CA LEU A 40 11.80 -8.57 5.71
C LEU A 40 12.40 -9.98 5.85
N TRP A 41 13.27 -10.23 6.84
CA TRP A 41 13.80 -11.57 7.12
C TRP A 41 12.70 -12.53 7.57
N ASP A 42 11.81 -12.11 8.45
CA ASP A 42 10.68 -12.93 8.88
C ASP A 42 9.70 -13.22 7.74
N MET A 43 9.66 -12.32 6.73
CA MET A 43 8.94 -12.53 5.48
C MET A 43 9.72 -13.42 4.50
N GLY A 44 10.91 -13.89 4.85
CA GLY A 44 11.73 -14.81 4.06
C GLY A 44 12.67 -14.13 3.07
N SER A 45 12.99 -12.85 3.26
CA SER A 45 14.05 -12.17 2.53
C SER A 45 15.43 -12.64 3.02
N SER A 46 16.40 -12.70 2.10
CA SER A 46 17.81 -13.04 2.39
C SER A 46 18.74 -11.83 2.31
N ILE A 47 18.23 -10.61 2.36
CA ILE A 47 19.08 -9.41 2.38
C ILE A 47 19.96 -9.39 3.61
N PRO A 48 21.18 -8.84 3.54
CA PRO A 48 22.01 -8.62 4.72
C PRO A 48 21.42 -7.51 5.59
N ARG A 49 21.98 -7.30 6.80
CA ARG A 49 21.68 -6.11 7.63
C ARG A 49 22.07 -4.86 6.86
N LEU A 50 21.11 -3.95 6.67
CA LEU A 50 21.28 -2.73 5.91
C LEU A 50 20.94 -1.48 6.76
N THR A 51 21.52 -0.35 6.40
CA THR A 51 21.06 0.96 6.86
C THR A 51 19.85 1.41 6.05
N ALA A 52 19.17 2.47 6.48
CA ALA A 52 18.07 3.05 5.69
C ALA A 52 18.52 3.43 4.27
N GLN A 53 19.70 4.03 4.11
CA GLN A 53 20.31 4.32 2.80
C GLN A 53 20.62 3.03 2.02
N GLY A 54 21.11 2.00 2.72
CA GLY A 54 21.40 0.69 2.11
C GLY A 54 20.14 0.01 1.56
N LEU A 55 19.04 0.02 2.32
CA LEU A 55 17.74 -0.49 1.88
C LEU A 55 17.24 0.25 0.62
N TYR A 56 17.32 1.58 0.62
CA TYR A 56 16.95 2.35 -0.58
C TYR A 56 17.80 1.96 -1.78
N ASN A 57 19.12 1.92 -1.63
CA ASN A 57 20.03 1.56 -2.73
C ASN A 57 19.76 0.16 -3.30
N THR A 58 19.35 -0.77 -2.44
CA THR A 58 19.00 -2.15 -2.82
C THR A 58 17.71 -2.22 -3.63
N PHE A 59 16.70 -1.46 -3.25
CA PHE A 59 15.36 -1.58 -3.82
C PHE A 59 14.92 -0.43 -4.73
N LYS A 60 15.74 0.60 -4.93
CA LYS A 60 15.38 1.83 -5.69
C LYS A 60 14.89 1.60 -7.13
N SER A 61 15.21 0.46 -7.75
CA SER A 61 14.68 0.11 -9.08
C SER A 61 13.16 -0.12 -9.09
N ALA A 62 12.57 -0.36 -7.92
CA ALA A 62 11.13 -0.53 -7.70
C ALA A 62 10.49 0.70 -7.06
N GLU A 63 11.03 1.90 -7.31
CA GLU A 63 10.47 3.16 -6.82
C GLU A 63 9.08 3.42 -7.40
N ILE A 64 8.17 3.89 -6.56
CA ILE A 64 6.77 4.17 -6.88
C ILE A 64 6.34 5.53 -6.32
N SER A 65 5.19 6.02 -6.78
CA SER A 65 4.54 7.19 -6.17
C SER A 65 3.91 6.83 -4.82
N LEU A 66 3.81 7.79 -3.90
CA LEU A 66 3.13 7.60 -2.61
C LEU A 66 1.67 7.16 -2.78
N VAL A 67 0.99 7.65 -3.82
CA VAL A 67 -0.41 7.28 -4.10
C VAL A 67 -0.57 5.82 -4.52
N ASP A 68 0.51 5.19 -4.99
CA ASP A 68 0.54 3.78 -5.40
C ASP A 68 1.00 2.85 -4.28
N CYS A 69 1.37 3.41 -3.11
CA CYS A 69 1.85 2.60 -2.00
C CYS A 69 0.79 1.64 -1.47
N ARG A 70 1.24 0.44 -1.14
CA ARG A 70 0.44 -0.63 -0.50
C ARG A 70 1.06 -1.00 0.85
N PRO A 71 0.26 -1.48 1.80
CA PRO A 71 0.79 -1.94 3.09
C PRO A 71 1.99 -2.88 2.90
N GLY A 72 3.11 -2.54 3.56
CA GLY A 72 4.37 -3.26 3.42
C GLY A 72 5.37 -2.67 2.42
N ASP A 73 5.02 -1.64 1.65
CA ASP A 73 6.00 -0.89 0.87
C ASP A 73 6.87 -0.01 1.78
N LEU A 74 8.11 0.25 1.40
CA LEU A 74 9.04 1.05 2.19
C LEU A 74 8.92 2.54 1.88
N LEU A 75 8.94 3.34 2.93
CA LEU A 75 9.00 4.80 2.90
C LEU A 75 10.37 5.26 3.38
N PHE A 76 11.01 6.14 2.65
CA PHE A 76 12.35 6.65 2.94
C PHE A 76 12.32 8.16 3.19
N PHE A 77 12.99 8.59 4.25
CA PHE A 77 12.98 9.97 4.74
C PHE A 77 14.39 10.50 4.88
N GLY A 78 14.55 11.79 4.64
CA GLY A 78 15.85 12.47 4.73
C GLY A 78 15.90 13.74 3.90
N ASP A 79 17.11 14.27 3.70
CA ASP A 79 17.30 15.50 2.92
C ASP A 79 17.18 15.25 1.40
N SER A 80 17.53 14.03 0.96
CA SER A 80 17.47 13.61 -0.45
C SER A 80 17.61 12.09 -0.57
N LYS A 81 17.42 11.55 -1.79
CA LYS A 81 17.62 10.13 -2.11
C LYS A 81 19.07 9.64 -1.92
N THR A 82 20.03 10.55 -1.81
CA THR A 82 21.44 10.25 -1.50
C THR A 82 21.81 10.51 -0.04
N LYS A 83 20.86 11.04 0.75
CA LYS A 83 21.05 11.34 2.17
C LYS A 83 19.79 10.93 2.96
N ILE A 84 19.51 9.63 2.95
CA ILE A 84 18.40 9.00 3.66
C ILE A 84 18.83 8.70 5.09
N THR A 85 18.04 9.14 6.05
CA THR A 85 18.32 9.01 7.48
C THR A 85 17.32 8.13 8.22
N HIS A 86 16.18 7.80 7.59
CA HIS A 86 15.12 7.01 8.21
C HIS A 86 14.36 6.19 7.18
N VAL A 87 13.80 5.06 7.64
CA VAL A 87 12.96 4.16 6.86
C VAL A 87 11.80 3.65 7.70
N ALA A 88 10.65 3.46 7.08
CA ALA A 88 9.44 2.91 7.67
C ALA A 88 8.68 2.06 6.66
N PHE A 89 7.70 1.29 7.11
CA PHE A 89 6.72 0.67 6.24
C PHE A 89 5.49 1.57 6.05
N TYR A 90 4.99 1.67 4.82
CA TYR A 90 3.67 2.20 4.57
C TYR A 90 2.61 1.25 5.15
N SER A 91 1.64 1.78 5.89
CA SER A 91 0.59 1.00 6.55
C SER A 91 -0.80 1.24 5.96
N SER A 92 -1.15 2.49 5.74
CA SER A 92 -2.42 2.94 5.18
C SER A 92 -2.31 4.41 4.76
N PRO A 93 -3.30 5.01 4.06
CA PRO A 93 -3.26 6.43 3.69
C PRO A 93 -2.92 7.33 4.88
N GLY A 94 -1.82 8.07 4.74
CA GLY A 94 -1.31 8.98 5.77
C GLY A 94 -0.62 8.33 6.96
N GLN A 95 -0.50 7.00 7.03
CA GLN A 95 0.06 6.27 8.17
C GLN A 95 1.22 5.35 7.81
N MET A 96 2.22 5.30 8.66
CA MET A 96 3.37 4.39 8.58
C MET A 96 3.53 3.58 9.86
N LEU A 97 4.25 2.46 9.77
CA LEU A 97 4.73 1.66 10.90
C LEU A 97 6.26 1.74 10.91
N GLU A 98 6.79 2.26 11.99
CA GLU A 98 8.23 2.56 12.13
C GLU A 98 8.81 2.08 13.44
N SER A 99 10.12 1.92 13.53
CA SER A 99 10.86 2.06 14.79
C SER A 99 11.50 3.44 14.79
N GLY A 100 11.04 4.32 15.67
CA GLY A 100 11.46 5.73 15.64
C GLY A 100 11.47 6.42 17.00
N GLY A 101 11.99 7.67 17.01
CA GLY A 101 12.04 8.53 18.18
C GLY A 101 13.35 8.51 18.96
N GLY A 102 14.40 7.83 18.48
CA GLY A 102 15.63 7.67 19.22
C GLY A 102 16.84 8.45 18.68
N GLY A 103 17.10 8.36 17.38
CA GLY A 103 18.37 8.86 16.81
C GLY A 103 19.61 8.11 17.32
N SER A 104 20.80 8.55 16.88
CA SER A 104 22.08 7.86 17.18
C SER A 104 22.52 7.90 18.64
N ALA A 105 21.98 8.81 19.43
CA ALA A 105 22.28 8.90 20.87
C ALA A 105 21.51 7.85 21.70
N ASN A 106 20.52 7.17 21.11
CA ASN A 106 19.65 6.25 21.80
C ASN A 106 20.19 4.81 21.73
N THR A 107 21.07 4.48 22.64
CA THR A 107 21.79 3.20 22.68
C THR A 107 21.30 2.23 23.80
N SER A 108 20.21 2.57 24.50
CA SER A 108 19.67 1.75 25.59
C SER A 108 18.18 1.46 25.44
N LEU A 109 17.72 0.40 26.10
CA LEU A 109 16.30 -0.01 26.11
C LEU A 109 15.37 0.91 26.91
N ASN A 110 15.90 1.85 27.68
CA ASN A 110 15.15 2.66 28.64
C ASN A 110 14.60 3.98 28.05
N ASN A 111 14.31 4.02 26.78
CA ASN A 111 13.87 5.24 26.09
C ASN A 111 12.34 5.30 25.98
N ALA A 112 11.72 5.95 26.94
CA ALA A 112 10.27 6.15 26.94
C ALA A 112 9.81 6.87 25.64
N GLY A 113 8.82 6.27 24.97
CA GLY A 113 8.22 6.84 23.78
C GLY A 113 9.00 6.68 22.47
N ALA A 114 10.13 5.96 22.47
CA ALA A 114 10.87 5.57 21.25
C ALA A 114 10.74 4.06 21.00
N GLY A 115 10.41 3.66 19.77
CA GLY A 115 10.27 2.25 19.40
C GLY A 115 9.34 2.00 18.24
N VAL A 116 8.93 0.74 18.09
CA VAL A 116 8.06 0.30 17.02
C VAL A 116 6.63 0.73 17.29
N ARG A 117 6.07 1.53 16.38
CA ARG A 117 4.75 2.13 16.53
C ARG A 117 4.17 2.64 15.21
N TYR A 118 2.86 2.84 15.19
CA TYR A 118 2.20 3.58 14.13
C TYR A 118 2.38 5.09 14.29
N ARG A 119 2.62 5.78 13.17
CA ARG A 119 2.68 7.25 13.11
C ARG A 119 2.17 7.78 11.78
N SER A 120 1.84 9.08 11.75
CA SER A 120 1.59 9.79 10.50
C SER A 120 2.85 9.84 9.64
N ILE A 121 2.68 9.74 8.31
CA ILE A 121 3.79 9.90 7.35
C ILE A 121 4.35 11.31 7.51
N ARG A 122 5.68 11.41 7.57
CA ARG A 122 6.41 12.67 7.79
C ARG A 122 6.52 13.45 6.47
N SER A 123 6.70 14.76 6.59
CA SER A 123 6.84 15.68 5.44
C SER A 123 8.18 15.59 4.70
N ASP A 124 9.22 15.02 5.33
CA ASP A 124 10.54 14.81 4.74
C ASP A 124 10.67 13.47 3.97
N LEU A 125 9.54 12.94 3.48
CA LEU A 125 9.50 11.78 2.60
C LEU A 125 10.20 12.09 1.28
N VAL A 126 11.19 11.28 0.92
CA VAL A 126 11.99 11.46 -0.32
C VAL A 126 11.78 10.35 -1.35
N ALA A 127 11.33 9.16 -0.92
CA ALA A 127 11.03 8.06 -1.84
C ALA A 127 10.09 7.04 -1.21
N CYS A 128 9.36 6.35 -2.08
CA CYS A 128 8.58 5.16 -1.77
C CYS A 128 9.04 4.03 -2.67
N VAL A 129 9.17 2.83 -2.12
CA VAL A 129 9.69 1.68 -2.88
C VAL A 129 8.81 0.47 -2.63
N ARG A 130 8.41 -0.19 -3.71
CA ARG A 130 7.66 -1.44 -3.64
C ARG A 130 8.55 -2.61 -3.28
N ILE A 131 8.12 -3.39 -2.31
CA ILE A 131 8.76 -4.67 -1.98
C ILE A 131 8.02 -5.79 -2.72
N ASP A 132 8.77 -6.59 -3.45
CA ASP A 132 8.24 -7.80 -4.09
C ASP A 132 8.17 -8.93 -3.05
N TYR A 133 6.98 -9.13 -2.51
CA TYR A 133 6.66 -10.26 -1.65
C TYR A 133 6.23 -11.47 -2.48
N GLY A 134 6.45 -12.67 -1.98
CA GLY A 134 5.90 -13.87 -2.60
C GLY A 134 4.36 -13.77 -2.74
N THR A 135 3.83 -14.42 -3.74
CA THR A 135 2.38 -14.59 -3.92
C THR A 135 1.97 -15.99 -3.52
N THR A 136 0.87 -16.15 -2.80
CA THR A 136 0.26 -17.48 -2.59
C THR A 136 -0.40 -17.95 -3.87
N GLN A 137 -0.57 -19.29 -3.99
CA GLN A 137 -1.40 -19.85 -5.07
C GLN A 137 -2.84 -19.33 -4.99
N GLU A 138 -3.34 -19.03 -3.78
CA GLU A 138 -4.64 -18.44 -3.54
C GLU A 138 -4.71 -16.99 -4.01
N GLU A 139 -3.66 -16.20 -3.83
CA GLU A 139 -3.57 -14.84 -4.37
C GLU A 139 -3.49 -14.83 -5.90
N LYS A 140 -2.85 -15.84 -6.50
CA LYS A 140 -2.87 -16.05 -7.96
C LYS A 140 -4.24 -16.51 -8.45
N SER A 141 -5.00 -17.28 -7.65
CA SER A 141 -6.33 -17.76 -8.00
C SER A 141 -7.45 -16.78 -7.63
N SER A 142 -7.26 -15.94 -6.60
CA SER A 142 -8.26 -14.94 -6.19
C SER A 142 -8.26 -13.70 -7.10
N MET A 143 -7.27 -13.54 -7.97
CA MET A 143 -7.34 -12.54 -9.05
C MET A 143 -8.26 -12.95 -10.21
N ASN A 144 -8.87 -14.12 -10.19
CA ASN A 144 -10.05 -14.45 -10.98
C ASN A 144 -11.33 -14.01 -10.26
N PHE A 145 -11.40 -12.74 -9.91
CA PHE A 145 -12.66 -12.12 -9.51
C PHE A 145 -13.51 -11.96 -10.78
N THR A 146 -14.28 -12.98 -11.09
CA THR A 146 -15.24 -12.92 -12.20
C THR A 146 -16.43 -12.09 -11.73
N VAL A 147 -16.29 -10.79 -11.76
CA VAL A 147 -17.47 -9.93 -11.66
C VAL A 147 -18.14 -10.00 -13.03
N GLY A 148 -19.32 -10.53 -13.04
CA GLY A 148 -20.15 -10.51 -14.25
C GLY A 148 -20.38 -9.07 -14.73
N LEU A 149 -20.74 -8.92 -15.98
CA LEU A 149 -21.21 -7.66 -16.53
C LEU A 149 -22.33 -7.10 -15.64
N ILE A 150 -22.15 -5.89 -15.14
CA ILE A 150 -23.19 -5.10 -14.48
C ILE A 150 -23.51 -3.86 -15.28
N LYS A 151 -24.79 -3.53 -15.33
CA LYS A 151 -25.35 -2.43 -16.12
C LYS A 151 -26.67 -1.97 -15.54
N LYS A 152 -27.26 -0.96 -16.11
CA LYS A 152 -28.58 -0.46 -15.70
C LYS A 152 -29.58 -1.57 -15.51
N GLY A 153 -30.19 -1.63 -14.32
CA GLY A 153 -31.09 -2.68 -13.86
C GLY A 153 -30.42 -3.84 -13.12
N SER A 154 -29.07 -3.89 -13.08
CA SER A 154 -28.36 -4.81 -12.18
C SER A 154 -28.50 -4.37 -10.73
N ASN A 155 -28.46 -5.32 -9.78
CA ASN A 155 -28.51 -5.04 -8.36
C ASN A 155 -27.62 -5.98 -7.55
N GLY A 156 -27.38 -5.65 -6.28
CA GLY A 156 -26.62 -6.47 -5.34
C GLY A 156 -25.21 -5.98 -5.05
N ASN A 157 -24.37 -6.86 -4.46
CA ASN A 157 -23.07 -6.47 -3.91
C ASN A 157 -22.04 -6.02 -4.96
N ALA A 158 -22.11 -6.54 -6.18
CA ALA A 158 -21.27 -6.07 -7.27
C ALA A 158 -21.56 -4.61 -7.63
N VAL A 159 -22.84 -4.23 -7.63
CA VAL A 159 -23.25 -2.83 -7.85
C VAL A 159 -22.80 -1.94 -6.70
N LEU A 160 -22.94 -2.40 -5.45
CA LEU A 160 -22.44 -1.67 -4.29
C LEU A 160 -20.94 -1.38 -4.41
N LEU A 161 -20.15 -2.40 -4.73
CA LEU A 161 -18.70 -2.24 -4.92
C LEU A 161 -18.38 -1.22 -6.02
N ALA A 162 -19.09 -1.27 -7.14
CA ALA A 162 -18.91 -0.26 -8.20
C ALA A 162 -19.25 1.15 -7.73
N GLN A 163 -20.37 1.32 -7.01
CA GLN A 163 -20.79 2.59 -6.44
C GLN A 163 -19.74 3.14 -5.44
N GLU A 164 -19.18 2.27 -4.57
CA GLU A 164 -18.12 2.65 -3.62
C GLU A 164 -16.87 3.12 -4.34
N ILE A 165 -16.40 2.39 -5.37
CA ILE A 165 -15.22 2.76 -6.14
C ILE A 165 -15.45 4.08 -6.90
N LEU A 166 -16.58 4.20 -7.61
CA LEU A 166 -16.94 5.42 -8.34
C LEU A 166 -17.07 6.63 -7.41
N LYS A 167 -17.61 6.43 -6.20
CA LYS A 167 -17.74 7.47 -5.18
C LYS A 167 -16.38 7.88 -4.61
N ALA A 168 -15.52 6.92 -4.28
CA ALA A 168 -14.17 7.18 -3.81
C ALA A 168 -13.32 7.96 -4.84
N ARG A 169 -13.58 7.73 -6.13
CA ARG A 169 -12.91 8.43 -7.24
C ARG A 169 -13.60 9.73 -7.67
N GLY A 170 -14.69 10.12 -6.99
CA GLY A 170 -15.40 11.39 -7.24
C GLY A 170 -16.39 11.40 -8.39
N PHE A 171 -16.63 10.25 -9.05
CA PHE A 171 -17.57 10.15 -10.17
C PHE A 171 -19.02 9.95 -9.75
N TYR A 172 -19.26 9.28 -8.61
CA TYR A 172 -20.60 8.99 -8.10
C TYR A 172 -20.93 9.83 -6.87
N LYS A 173 -22.11 10.47 -6.86
CA LYS A 173 -22.58 11.30 -5.74
C LYS A 173 -23.85 10.79 -5.08
N GLY A 174 -24.42 9.71 -5.64
CA GLY A 174 -25.64 9.12 -5.14
C GLY A 174 -25.49 8.27 -3.88
N SER A 175 -26.55 7.60 -3.51
CA SER A 175 -26.61 6.66 -2.38
C SER A 175 -25.98 5.32 -2.75
N LEU A 176 -25.36 4.67 -1.76
CA LEU A 176 -24.83 3.30 -1.92
C LEU A 176 -25.98 2.29 -1.68
N ASP A 177 -26.85 2.16 -2.66
CA ASP A 177 -28.16 1.45 -2.55
C ASP A 177 -28.17 0.06 -3.18
N LYS A 178 -27.06 -0.35 -3.80
CA LYS A 178 -26.92 -1.62 -4.54
C LYS A 178 -27.78 -1.70 -5.81
N ASP A 179 -28.34 -0.58 -6.29
CA ASP A 179 -29.11 -0.52 -7.52
C ASP A 179 -28.33 0.22 -8.61
N PHE A 180 -28.17 -0.43 -9.77
CA PHE A 180 -27.54 0.20 -10.93
C PHE A 180 -28.57 1.05 -11.69
N GLY A 181 -28.94 2.15 -11.08
CA GLY A 181 -29.87 3.12 -11.65
C GLY A 181 -29.20 4.08 -12.62
N THR A 182 -29.94 5.12 -12.99
CA THR A 182 -29.48 6.15 -13.95
C THR A 182 -28.27 6.92 -13.44
N GLU A 183 -28.18 7.17 -12.13
CA GLU A 183 -27.02 7.88 -11.54
C GLU A 183 -25.76 7.03 -11.61
N THR A 184 -25.85 5.72 -11.31
CA THR A 184 -24.72 4.80 -11.42
C THR A 184 -24.28 4.65 -12.88
N GLU A 185 -25.23 4.54 -13.83
CA GLU A 185 -24.93 4.50 -15.26
C GLU A 185 -24.21 5.78 -15.73
N SER A 186 -24.67 6.95 -15.32
CA SER A 186 -24.07 8.24 -15.68
C SER A 186 -22.65 8.37 -15.11
N ALA A 187 -22.45 7.98 -13.86
CA ALA A 187 -21.13 7.97 -13.22
C ALA A 187 -20.16 7.00 -13.91
N THR A 188 -20.65 5.83 -14.33
CA THR A 188 -19.87 4.85 -15.09
C THR A 188 -19.44 5.41 -16.44
N LYS A 189 -20.35 6.03 -17.18
CA LYS A 189 -20.05 6.68 -18.47
C LYS A 189 -19.00 7.78 -18.32
N GLU A 190 -19.11 8.61 -17.30
CA GLU A 190 -18.12 9.67 -17.04
C GLU A 190 -16.76 9.09 -16.66
N TYR A 191 -16.73 8.05 -15.82
CA TYR A 191 -15.51 7.31 -15.50
C TYR A 191 -14.84 6.77 -16.78
N GLN A 192 -15.59 6.02 -17.60
CA GLN A 192 -15.09 5.46 -18.87
C GLN A 192 -14.56 6.55 -19.79
N ARG A 193 -15.28 7.67 -19.93
CA ARG A 193 -14.88 8.80 -20.76
C ARG A 193 -13.49 9.33 -20.35
N VAL A 194 -13.29 9.55 -19.06
CA VAL A 194 -12.02 10.06 -18.52
C VAL A 194 -10.89 9.05 -18.73
N ARG A 195 -11.16 7.76 -18.50
CA ARG A 195 -10.15 6.71 -18.64
C ARG A 195 -9.77 6.44 -20.08
N ILE A 196 -10.72 6.42 -21.00
CA ILE A 196 -10.47 6.30 -22.45
C ILE A 196 -9.62 7.49 -22.94
N ALA A 197 -9.96 8.70 -22.53
CA ALA A 197 -9.19 9.90 -22.89
C ALA A 197 -7.73 9.85 -22.36
N ALA A 198 -7.50 9.12 -21.27
CA ALA A 198 -6.18 8.87 -20.69
C ALA A 198 -5.46 7.64 -21.31
N GLY A 199 -6.02 7.00 -22.33
CA GLY A 199 -5.43 5.82 -22.99
C GLY A 199 -5.80 4.48 -22.34
N GLY A 200 -6.73 4.44 -21.40
CA GLY A 200 -7.20 3.22 -20.75
C GLY A 200 -8.12 2.39 -21.66
N ASP A 201 -8.00 1.07 -21.58
CA ASP A 201 -8.88 0.13 -22.31
C ASP A 201 -10.07 -0.27 -21.42
N MET A 202 -11.24 0.30 -21.70
CA MET A 202 -12.47 0.02 -20.96
C MET A 202 -13.30 -1.13 -21.57
N GLY A 203 -12.83 -1.72 -22.68
CA GLY A 203 -13.59 -2.73 -23.41
C GLY A 203 -14.63 -2.16 -24.35
N CYS A 204 -14.73 -0.84 -24.44
CA CYS A 204 -15.64 -0.11 -25.32
C CYS A 204 -14.89 1.06 -25.98
N ALA A 205 -15.19 1.36 -27.24
CA ALA A 205 -14.61 2.50 -27.95
C ALA A 205 -15.19 3.85 -27.50
N THR A 206 -16.42 3.81 -27.02
CA THR A 206 -17.15 4.96 -26.45
C THR A 206 -17.80 4.53 -25.13
N PRO A 207 -17.96 5.47 -24.17
CA PRO A 207 -18.58 5.15 -22.88
C PRO A 207 -19.98 4.56 -23.04
N ASP A 208 -20.14 3.30 -22.69
CA ASP A 208 -21.42 2.57 -22.79
C ASP A 208 -22.21 2.58 -21.48
N GLY A 209 -21.54 2.86 -20.34
CA GLY A 209 -22.15 2.84 -19.01
C GLY A 209 -22.31 1.44 -18.43
N GLU A 210 -21.72 0.43 -19.05
CA GLU A 210 -21.66 -0.93 -18.56
C GLU A 210 -20.31 -1.22 -17.92
N ILE A 211 -20.28 -2.00 -16.84
CA ILE A 211 -19.04 -2.39 -16.17
C ILE A 211 -18.77 -3.86 -16.49
N GLY A 212 -18.07 -4.08 -17.60
CA GLY A 212 -17.55 -5.38 -18.03
C GLY A 212 -16.15 -5.66 -17.47
N GLU A 213 -15.55 -6.76 -17.91
CA GLU A 213 -14.25 -7.26 -17.41
C GLU A 213 -13.15 -6.20 -17.42
N LYS A 214 -12.98 -5.47 -18.53
CA LYS A 214 -11.92 -4.45 -18.66
C LYS A 214 -12.19 -3.21 -17.83
N THR A 215 -13.45 -2.74 -17.77
CA THR A 215 -13.85 -1.66 -16.89
C THR A 215 -13.63 -2.04 -15.43
N TRP A 216 -14.00 -3.25 -15.04
CA TRP A 216 -13.70 -3.77 -13.70
C TRP A 216 -12.20 -3.82 -13.42
N ALA A 217 -11.41 -4.38 -14.35
CA ALA A 217 -9.96 -4.46 -14.19
C ALA A 217 -9.33 -3.08 -13.94
N ASP A 218 -9.77 -2.05 -14.66
CA ASP A 218 -9.33 -0.68 -14.45
C ASP A 218 -9.82 -0.09 -13.13
N MET A 219 -11.07 -0.37 -12.75
CA MET A 219 -11.65 0.11 -11.49
C MET A 219 -11.00 -0.50 -10.24
N ILE A 220 -10.52 -1.73 -10.30
CA ILE A 220 -9.87 -2.42 -9.17
C ILE A 220 -8.35 -2.40 -9.24
N ALA A 221 -7.77 -1.98 -10.38
CA ALA A 221 -6.33 -1.74 -10.49
C ALA A 221 -5.95 -0.53 -9.62
N LEU A 222 -5.26 -0.81 -8.51
CA LEU A 222 -4.68 0.17 -7.58
C LEU A 222 -3.18 0.25 -7.76
#